data_a63a26550e54fd1b25c1c051b502484a
#
_entry.id   a63a26550e54fd1b25c1c051b502484a
#
_cell.length_a   1.000
_cell.length_b   1.000
_cell.length_c   1.000
_cell.angle_alpha   90.00
_cell.angle_beta   90.00
_cell.angle_gamma   90.00
#
_symmetry.space_group_name_H-M   'P 1'
#
loop_
_entity.id
_entity.type
_entity.pdbx_description
1 polymer ?
#
loop_
_entity_poly.entity_id
_entity_poly.type
_entity_poly.pdbx_seq_one_letter_code
_entity_poly.pdbx_strand_id
1 'polypeptide(L)'
;MRLLIGGLCMVFAVSAAGAQDAVALKRGEALLAKECSRCHATARTDESRHPQAPLFRTLAKRYPIESLEEALGEGLISGHPDMPEFKFEGDDVGAIIAYLKSIQER
;
A
#
# COMPACT_ATOMS: atom_id res chain seq x y z
N MET A 1 -47.45 36.16 13.37
CA MET A 1 -47.10 34.75 13.14
C MET A 1 -45.68 34.73 12.56
N ARG A 2 -44.70 34.45 13.38
CA ARG A 2 -43.27 34.40 12.98
C ARG A 2 -42.89 32.95 12.72
N LEU A 3 -42.61 32.61 11.46
CA LEU A 3 -42.05 31.33 11.08
C LEU A 3 -40.53 31.34 11.34
N LEU A 4 -40.10 30.59 12.36
CA LEU A 4 -38.71 30.31 12.59
C LEU A 4 -38.31 29.16 11.67
N ILE A 5 -37.57 29.45 10.60
CA ILE A 5 -36.94 28.45 9.74
C ILE A 5 -35.64 28.04 10.43
N GLY A 6 -35.69 26.93 11.17
CA GLY A 6 -34.52 26.31 11.73
C GLY A 6 -33.69 25.62 10.61
N GLY A 7 -32.63 26.25 10.21
CA GLY A 7 -31.66 25.62 9.30
C GLY A 7 -30.94 24.49 10.01
N LEU A 8 -31.22 23.26 9.60
CA LEU A 8 -30.50 22.07 10.07
C LEU A 8 -29.14 22.01 9.34
N CYS A 9 -28.08 22.48 10.00
CA CYS A 9 -26.72 22.29 9.52
C CYS A 9 -26.36 20.81 9.69
N MET A 10 -26.42 20.03 8.61
CA MET A 10 -25.84 18.69 8.57
C MET A 10 -24.30 18.83 8.51
N VAL A 11 -23.67 18.62 9.64
CA VAL A 11 -22.20 18.50 9.72
C VAL A 11 -21.85 17.09 9.28
N PHE A 12 -21.30 16.93 8.08
CA PHE A 12 -20.71 15.67 7.65
C PHE A 12 -19.37 15.52 8.36
N ALA A 13 -19.33 14.69 9.42
CA ALA A 13 -18.09 14.29 10.04
C ALA A 13 -17.35 13.33 9.10
N VAL A 14 -16.26 13.82 8.48
CA VAL A 14 -15.33 12.94 7.77
C VAL A 14 -14.66 12.05 8.81
N SER A 15 -14.78 10.73 8.68
CA SER A 15 -14.16 9.77 9.59
C SER A 15 -12.63 9.95 9.59
N ALA A 16 -12.06 10.20 10.78
CA ALA A 16 -10.60 10.31 10.96
C ALA A 16 -9.86 9.01 10.52
N ALA A 17 -10.49 7.84 10.69
CA ALA A 17 -9.96 6.55 10.25
C ALA A 17 -9.76 6.50 8.72
N GLY A 18 -10.72 7.01 7.93
CA GLY A 18 -10.61 7.06 6.47
C GLY A 18 -9.47 7.96 5.99
N ALA A 19 -9.21 9.09 6.69
CA ALA A 19 -8.11 9.98 6.37
C ALA A 19 -6.75 9.34 6.67
N GLN A 20 -6.60 8.59 7.78
CA GLN A 20 -5.38 7.86 8.13
C GLN A 20 -5.10 6.73 7.13
N ASP A 21 -6.13 5.99 6.70
CA ASP A 21 -5.99 4.95 5.69
C ASP A 21 -5.52 5.52 4.35
N ALA A 22 -6.05 6.65 3.92
CA ALA A 22 -5.64 7.32 2.69
C ALA A 22 -4.18 7.79 2.74
N VAL A 23 -3.72 8.30 3.87
CA VAL A 23 -2.31 8.69 4.08
C VAL A 23 -1.40 7.47 4.03
N ALA A 24 -1.77 6.38 4.71
CA ALA A 24 -1.00 5.13 4.70
C ALA A 24 -0.90 4.55 3.28
N LEU A 25 -1.97 4.52 2.51
CA LEU A 25 -1.97 4.03 1.13
C LEU A 25 -1.02 4.84 0.24
N LYS A 26 -1.05 6.16 0.32
CA LYS A 26 -0.14 7.03 -0.44
C LYS A 26 1.31 6.83 -0.04
N ARG A 27 1.57 6.67 1.24
CA ARG A 27 2.91 6.41 1.76
C ARG A 27 3.45 5.08 1.24
N GLY A 28 2.66 4.01 1.31
CA GLY A 28 3.01 2.69 0.80
C GLY A 28 3.29 2.71 -0.70
N GLU A 29 2.43 3.37 -1.48
CA GLU A 29 2.63 3.57 -2.92
C GLU A 29 3.96 4.26 -3.22
N ALA A 30 4.26 5.37 -2.53
CA ALA A 30 5.49 6.13 -2.72
C ALA A 30 6.74 5.34 -2.34
N LEU A 31 6.70 4.58 -1.25
CA LEU A 31 7.82 3.74 -0.80
C LEU A 31 8.12 2.65 -1.82
N LEU A 32 7.12 1.96 -2.33
CA LEU A 32 7.33 0.91 -3.32
C LEU A 32 7.78 1.49 -4.65
N ALA A 33 7.23 2.62 -5.08
CA ALA A 33 7.68 3.30 -6.28
C ALA A 33 9.15 3.70 -6.20
N LYS A 34 9.60 4.16 -5.04
CA LYS A 34 10.99 4.57 -4.80
C LYS A 34 11.94 3.38 -4.74
N GLU A 35 11.59 2.35 -3.98
CA GLU A 35 12.52 1.27 -3.62
C GLU A 35 12.43 0.05 -4.55
N CYS A 36 11.29 -0.18 -5.20
CA CYS A 36 11.01 -1.44 -5.90
C CYS A 36 10.73 -1.27 -7.40
N SER A 37 10.35 -0.08 -7.85
CA SER A 37 9.92 0.14 -9.25
C SER A 37 11.03 0.02 -10.28
N ARG A 38 12.29 0.00 -9.86
CA ARG A 38 13.41 -0.28 -10.76
C ARG A 38 13.25 -1.65 -11.44
N CYS A 39 12.69 -2.62 -10.74
CA CYS A 39 12.55 -3.99 -11.23
C CYS A 39 11.10 -4.45 -11.28
N HIS A 40 10.28 -4.10 -10.29
CA HIS A 40 8.90 -4.57 -10.16
C HIS A 40 7.87 -3.58 -10.67
N ALA A 41 6.79 -4.11 -11.24
CA ALA A 41 5.55 -3.35 -11.39
C ALA A 41 4.92 -3.14 -10.02
N THR A 42 4.82 -1.89 -9.59
CA THR A 42 4.32 -1.52 -8.26
C THR A 42 2.90 -0.94 -8.27
N ALA A 43 2.31 -0.76 -9.44
CA ALA A 43 0.99 -0.19 -9.62
C ALA A 43 -0.02 -1.21 -10.19
N ARG A 44 -1.22 -0.72 -10.55
CA ARG A 44 -2.32 -1.58 -11.03
C ARG A 44 -2.19 -2.01 -12.49
N THR A 45 -1.45 -1.27 -13.31
CA THR A 45 -1.46 -1.42 -14.77
C THR A 45 -0.09 -1.39 -15.42
N ASP A 46 0.97 -1.22 -14.64
CA ASP A 46 2.34 -1.14 -15.16
C ASP A 46 2.96 -2.53 -15.38
N GLU A 47 4.11 -2.54 -16.01
CA GLU A 47 4.90 -3.75 -16.27
C GLU A 47 6.18 -3.75 -15.44
N SER A 48 6.63 -4.95 -15.05
CA SER A 48 7.92 -5.13 -14.40
C SER A 48 9.05 -4.93 -15.41
N ARG A 49 10.04 -4.13 -15.05
CA ARG A 49 11.21 -3.87 -15.90
C ARG A 49 12.16 -5.06 -15.93
N HIS A 50 12.26 -5.77 -14.82
CA HIS A 50 13.03 -7.02 -14.74
C HIS A 50 12.13 -8.19 -15.10
N PRO A 51 12.53 -9.09 -16.03
CA PRO A 51 11.67 -10.17 -16.53
C PRO A 51 11.27 -11.21 -15.48
N GLN A 52 12.05 -11.35 -14.41
CA GLN A 52 11.80 -12.29 -13.33
C GLN A 52 11.15 -11.64 -12.11
N ALA A 53 10.97 -10.31 -12.08
CA ALA A 53 10.35 -9.61 -10.97
C ALA A 53 8.82 -9.73 -11.01
N PRO A 54 8.18 -10.35 -10.02
CA PRO A 54 6.72 -10.46 -9.99
C PRO A 54 6.04 -9.09 -9.99
N LEU A 55 4.88 -9.02 -10.63
CA LEU A 55 3.97 -7.89 -10.53
C LEU A 55 3.39 -7.85 -9.13
N PHE A 56 3.49 -6.72 -8.42
CA PHE A 56 3.00 -6.65 -7.04
C PHE A 56 1.49 -6.88 -6.93
N ARG A 57 0.71 -6.48 -7.92
CA ARG A 57 -0.74 -6.72 -7.95
C ARG A 57 -1.16 -8.19 -8.05
N THR A 58 -0.22 -9.10 -8.26
CA THR A 58 -0.48 -10.54 -8.36
C THR A 58 0.02 -11.36 -7.18
N LEU A 59 0.65 -10.73 -6.19
CA LEU A 59 1.30 -11.43 -5.08
C LEU A 59 0.34 -12.27 -4.23
N ALA A 60 -0.92 -11.83 -4.07
CA ALA A 60 -1.92 -12.57 -3.32
C ALA A 60 -2.27 -13.93 -3.92
N LYS A 61 -1.94 -14.16 -5.20
CA LYS A 61 -2.09 -15.48 -5.85
C LYS A 61 -1.03 -16.48 -5.38
N ARG A 62 0.05 -16.01 -4.78
CA ARG A 62 1.17 -16.83 -4.30
C ARG A 62 1.12 -17.08 -2.80
N TYR A 63 0.76 -16.05 -2.01
CA TYR A 63 0.70 -16.09 -0.55
C TYR A 63 -0.14 -14.91 -0.03
N PRO A 64 -0.62 -14.98 1.23
CA PRO A 64 -1.28 -13.82 1.85
C PRO A 64 -0.33 -12.63 1.94
N ILE A 65 -0.79 -11.43 1.63
CA ILE A 65 0.06 -10.23 1.67
C ILE A 65 0.64 -9.99 3.06
N GLU A 66 -0.11 -10.29 4.12
CA GLU A 66 0.32 -10.18 5.51
C GLU A 66 1.59 -10.99 5.82
N SER A 67 1.86 -12.04 5.05
CA SER A 67 3.07 -12.86 5.21
C SER A 67 4.37 -12.09 4.92
N LEU A 68 4.29 -10.94 4.25
CA LEU A 68 5.43 -10.07 3.99
C LEU A 68 5.79 -9.15 5.16
N GLU A 69 4.92 -9.00 6.14
CA GLU A 69 5.06 -8.01 7.20
C GLU A 69 6.36 -8.20 7.99
N GLU A 70 6.62 -9.41 8.46
CA GLU A 70 7.83 -9.75 9.20
C GLU A 70 9.10 -9.57 8.34
N ALA A 71 9.08 -10.07 7.12
CA ALA A 71 10.22 -9.96 6.21
C ALA A 71 10.57 -8.51 5.87
N LEU A 72 9.56 -7.65 5.64
CA LEU A 72 9.78 -6.23 5.37
C LEU A 72 10.36 -5.49 6.59
N GLY A 73 9.99 -5.88 7.79
CA GLY A 73 10.48 -5.27 9.04
C GLY A 73 11.84 -5.79 9.50
N GLU A 74 12.16 -7.04 9.22
CA GLU A 74 13.40 -7.70 9.67
C GLU A 74 14.49 -7.74 8.59
N GLY A 75 14.12 -7.65 7.36
CA GLY A 75 15.00 -7.72 6.18
C GLY A 75 14.45 -8.67 5.14
N LEU A 76 14.02 -8.12 4.01
CA LEU A 76 13.49 -8.90 2.90
C LEU A 76 14.63 -9.43 2.04
N ILE A 77 14.81 -10.74 2.09
CA ILE A 77 15.79 -11.47 1.28
C ILE A 77 15.02 -12.43 0.37
N SER A 78 15.06 -12.20 -0.93
CA SER A 78 14.31 -13.03 -1.89
C SER A 78 15.07 -14.29 -2.35
N GLY A 79 16.39 -14.33 -2.16
CA GLY A 79 17.26 -15.35 -2.74
C GLY A 79 17.60 -15.14 -4.22
N HIS A 80 17.03 -14.13 -4.86
CA HIS A 80 17.38 -13.77 -6.23
C HIS A 80 18.61 -12.85 -6.27
N PRO A 81 19.66 -13.14 -7.08
CA PRO A 81 20.92 -12.41 -7.03
C PRO A 81 20.79 -10.92 -7.39
N ASP A 82 19.81 -10.55 -8.20
CA ASP A 82 19.59 -9.16 -8.64
C ASP A 82 18.70 -8.36 -7.69
N MET A 83 18.08 -8.99 -6.69
CA MET A 83 17.23 -8.31 -5.73
C MET A 83 18.00 -7.98 -4.45
N PRO A 84 18.23 -6.69 -4.15
CA PRO A 84 18.89 -6.30 -2.91
C PRO A 84 18.00 -6.55 -1.69
N GLU A 85 18.62 -6.61 -0.52
CA GLU A 85 17.91 -6.68 0.76
C GLU A 85 17.29 -5.33 1.10
N PHE A 86 16.04 -5.35 1.56
CA PHE A 86 15.33 -4.17 2.04
C PHE A 86 14.83 -4.39 3.46
N LYS A 87 14.90 -3.34 4.26
CA LYS A 87 14.39 -3.30 5.64
C LYS A 87 13.68 -1.98 5.87
N PHE A 88 12.47 -2.04 6.44
CA PHE A 88 11.64 -0.87 6.68
C PHE A 88 11.27 -0.75 8.16
N GLU A 89 11.04 0.48 8.61
CA GLU A 89 10.49 0.77 9.93
C GLU A 89 9.02 0.35 10.02
N GLY A 90 8.53 0.12 11.25
CA GLY A 90 7.20 -0.46 11.48
C GLY A 90 6.05 0.28 10.81
N ASP A 91 6.03 1.63 10.85
CA ASP A 91 4.99 2.43 10.19
C ASP A 91 5.03 2.30 8.68
N ASP A 92 6.23 2.20 8.12
CA ASP A 92 6.43 2.00 6.69
C ASP A 92 5.99 0.59 6.26
N VAL A 93 6.28 -0.42 7.08
CA VAL A 93 5.79 -1.79 6.84
C VAL A 93 4.26 -1.81 6.77
N GLY A 94 3.59 -1.19 7.74
CA GLY A 94 2.13 -1.09 7.77
C GLY A 94 1.57 -0.40 6.53
N ALA A 95 2.19 0.69 6.09
CA ALA A 95 1.80 1.42 4.89
C ALA A 95 1.99 0.57 3.61
N ILE A 96 3.10 -0.14 3.50
CA ILE A 96 3.39 -1.03 2.37
C ILE A 96 2.34 -2.15 2.31
N ILE A 97 2.06 -2.81 3.42
CA ILE A 97 1.06 -3.89 3.48
C ILE A 97 -0.33 -3.37 3.08
N ALA A 98 -0.74 -2.22 3.61
CA ALA A 98 -2.02 -1.60 3.26
C ALA A 98 -2.12 -1.31 1.75
N TYR A 99 -1.10 -0.73 1.16
CA TYR A 99 -1.07 -0.45 -0.26
C TYR A 99 -1.08 -1.74 -1.10
N LEU A 100 -0.23 -2.71 -0.78
CA LEU A 100 -0.18 -3.99 -1.49
C LEU A 100 -1.55 -4.70 -1.49
N LYS A 101 -2.23 -4.71 -0.35
CA LYS A 101 -3.59 -5.28 -0.25
C LYS A 101 -4.58 -4.55 -1.15
N SER A 102 -4.44 -3.23 -1.28
CA SER A 102 -5.36 -2.39 -2.06
C SER A 102 -5.27 -2.63 -3.57
N ILE A 103 -4.14 -3.09 -4.09
CA ILE A 103 -3.90 -3.27 -5.52
C ILE A 103 -4.04 -4.72 -6.00
N GLN A 104 -4.29 -5.68 -5.12
CA GLN A 104 -4.33 -7.09 -5.52
C GLN A 104 -5.44 -7.39 -6.53
N GLU A 105 -5.08 -8.11 -7.58
CA GLU A 105 -6.04 -8.72 -8.50
C GLU A 105 -6.74 -9.90 -7.82
N ARG A 106 -8.03 -9.98 -8.02
CA ARG A 106 -8.88 -11.05 -7.48
C ARG A 106 -9.05 -12.17 -8.50
#